data_df5452c280c9df2d1ba783d1376ddcbf
#
_entry.id   df5452c280c9df2d1ba783d1376ddcbf
#
_cell.length_a   1.000
_cell.length_b   1.000
_cell.length_c   1.000
_cell.angle_alpha   90.00
_cell.angle_beta   90.00
_cell.angle_gamma   90.00
#
_symmetry.space_group_name_H-M   'P 1'
#
loop_
_entity.id
_entity.type
_entity.pdbx_description
1 polymer ?
#
loop_
_entity_poly.entity_id
_entity_poly.type
_entity_poly.pdbx_seq_one_letter_code
_entity_poly.pdbx_strand_id
1 'polypeptide(L)'
;MIAVIFEVMPLADGRQRYLDIAASLRPLLESIDGFISIERFQSLADPAKLLSLSFFRDEAAIAQWRTLEAHRAAQAAGRGRDAPALFADYRLRIAGVVRDYGMHERAEAPADSRQING
;
A
#
# COMPACT_ATOMS: atom_id res chain seq x y z
N MET A 1 -14.13 -4.86 -1.64
CA MET A 1 -12.66 -4.80 -1.49
C MET A 1 -12.14 -3.51 -2.09
N ILE A 2 -11.26 -2.86 -1.37
CA ILE A 2 -10.70 -1.57 -1.75
C ILE A 2 -9.19 -1.73 -1.92
N ALA A 3 -8.65 -1.20 -3.01
CA ALA A 3 -7.21 -1.16 -3.26
C ALA A 3 -6.65 0.20 -2.88
N VAL A 4 -5.53 0.21 -2.18
CA VAL A 4 -4.75 1.42 -1.91
C VAL A 4 -3.48 1.34 -2.73
N ILE A 5 -3.35 2.25 -3.67
CA ILE A 5 -2.25 2.29 -4.65
C ILE A 5 -1.39 3.49 -4.30
N PHE A 6 -0.23 3.22 -3.71
CA PHE A 6 0.68 4.27 -3.25
C PHE A 6 1.96 4.21 -4.07
N GLU A 7 2.08 5.14 -5.02
CA GLU A 7 3.29 5.32 -5.81
C GLU A 7 4.17 6.33 -5.10
N VAL A 8 5.42 5.98 -4.83
CA VAL A 8 6.31 6.82 -4.06
C VAL A 8 7.69 6.90 -4.70
N MET A 9 8.25 8.11 -4.72
CA MET A 9 9.65 8.33 -5.08
C MET A 9 10.38 8.78 -3.82
N PRO A 10 11.04 7.87 -3.11
CA PRO A 10 11.85 8.26 -1.95
C PRO A 10 13.02 9.12 -2.39
N LEU A 11 13.44 10.03 -1.52
CA LEU A 11 14.74 10.67 -1.70
C LEU A 11 15.82 9.59 -1.66
N ALA A 12 16.93 9.80 -2.38
CA ALA A 12 17.98 8.79 -2.50
C ALA A 12 18.49 8.32 -1.14
N ASP A 13 18.66 9.24 -0.20
CA ASP A 13 19.09 8.95 1.17
C ASP A 13 17.92 8.56 2.10
N GLY A 14 16.69 8.66 1.62
CA GLY A 14 15.49 8.30 2.38
C GLY A 14 14.92 6.92 2.07
N ARG A 15 15.42 6.24 1.04
CA ARG A 15 14.85 4.97 0.58
C ARG A 15 14.89 3.89 1.66
N GLN A 16 16.05 3.64 2.25
CA GLN A 16 16.19 2.61 3.27
C GLN A 16 15.37 2.95 4.52
N ARG A 17 15.37 4.23 4.91
CA ARG A 17 14.56 4.69 6.03
C ARG A 17 13.06 4.48 5.79
N TYR A 18 12.59 4.74 4.58
CA TYR A 18 11.19 4.47 4.21
C TYR A 18 10.87 2.98 4.34
N LEU A 19 11.72 2.12 3.82
CA LEU A 19 11.51 0.67 3.89
C LEU A 19 11.54 0.17 5.33
N ASP A 20 12.42 0.71 6.17
CA ASP A 20 12.51 0.35 7.58
C ASP A 20 11.24 0.76 8.35
N ILE A 21 10.75 1.97 8.10
CA ILE A 21 9.51 2.45 8.71
C ILE A 21 8.34 1.58 8.27
N ALA A 22 8.26 1.27 6.99
CA ALA A 22 7.22 0.41 6.44
C ALA A 22 7.23 -0.98 7.09
N ALA A 23 8.42 -1.55 7.27
CA ALA A 23 8.54 -2.84 7.95
C ALA A 23 8.10 -2.78 9.41
N SER A 24 8.40 -1.67 10.10
CA SER A 24 8.00 -1.50 11.49
C SER A 24 6.49 -1.33 11.66
N LEU A 25 5.80 -0.82 10.65
CA LEU A 25 4.35 -0.62 10.68
C LEU A 25 3.56 -1.88 10.30
N ARG A 26 4.20 -2.85 9.67
CA ARG A 26 3.51 -4.04 9.16
C ARG A 26 2.73 -4.81 10.23
N PRO A 27 3.26 -5.08 11.43
CA PRO A 27 2.48 -5.77 12.47
C PRO A 27 1.22 -5.02 12.88
N LEU A 28 1.27 -3.69 12.91
CA LEU A 28 0.11 -2.86 13.23
C LEU A 28 -0.94 -2.93 12.12
N LEU A 29 -0.48 -2.90 10.87
CA LEU A 29 -1.35 -3.00 9.71
C LEU A 29 -2.08 -4.35 9.69
N GLU A 30 -1.35 -5.42 9.96
CA GLU A 30 -1.91 -6.77 10.01
C GLU A 30 -2.95 -6.95 11.13
N SER A 31 -2.91 -6.12 12.18
CA SER A 31 -3.87 -6.17 13.28
C SER A 31 -5.20 -5.48 12.97
N ILE A 32 -5.28 -4.74 11.87
CA ILE A 32 -6.51 -4.01 11.51
C ILE A 32 -7.55 -5.00 10.98
N ASP A 33 -8.76 -4.96 11.58
CA ASP A 33 -9.88 -5.73 11.06
C ASP A 33 -10.24 -5.22 9.66
N GLY A 34 -10.23 -6.12 8.69
CA GLY A 34 -10.47 -5.79 7.30
C GLY A 34 -9.21 -5.59 6.46
N PHE A 35 -8.03 -5.64 7.05
CA PHE A 35 -6.79 -5.68 6.27
C PHE A 35 -6.70 -7.03 5.55
N ILE A 36 -6.33 -7.00 4.26
CA ILE A 36 -6.23 -8.22 3.45
C ILE A 36 -4.77 -8.52 3.12
N SER A 37 -4.06 -7.59 2.47
CA SER A 37 -2.68 -7.83 2.06
C SER A 37 -1.96 -6.53 1.73
N ILE A 38 -0.64 -6.59 1.74
CA ILE A 38 0.22 -5.51 1.27
C ILE A 38 1.48 -6.10 0.64
N GLU A 39 1.89 -5.50 -0.46
CA GLU A 39 3.12 -5.88 -1.13
C GLU A 39 3.73 -4.64 -1.78
N ARG A 40 5.06 -4.60 -1.85
CA ARG A 40 5.78 -3.50 -2.49
C ARG A 40 6.49 -3.99 -3.72
N PHE A 41 6.52 -3.11 -4.73
CA PHE A 41 7.07 -3.40 -6.04
C PHE A 41 8.00 -2.27 -6.44
N GLN A 42 8.97 -2.58 -7.26
CA GLN A 42 9.85 -1.58 -7.86
C GLN A 42 9.49 -1.43 -9.34
N SER A 43 9.41 -0.19 -9.82
CA SER A 43 9.15 0.08 -11.24
C SER A 43 10.31 -0.41 -12.08
N LEU A 44 10.01 -1.11 -13.17
CA LEU A 44 11.02 -1.52 -14.13
C LEU A 44 11.47 -0.36 -15.02
N ALA A 45 10.59 0.61 -15.25
CA ALA A 45 10.93 1.79 -16.05
C ALA A 45 11.72 2.83 -15.26
N ASP A 46 11.47 2.92 -13.95
CA ASP A 46 12.14 3.88 -13.07
C ASP A 46 12.45 3.20 -11.73
N PRO A 47 13.66 2.66 -11.56
CA PRO A 47 14.02 1.93 -10.34
C PRO A 47 13.96 2.77 -9.05
N ALA A 48 13.95 4.09 -9.16
CA ALA A 48 13.78 4.97 -7.99
C ALA A 48 12.33 4.99 -7.49
N LYS A 49 11.38 4.52 -8.30
CA LYS A 49 9.96 4.54 -7.97
C LYS A 49 9.52 3.21 -7.37
N LEU A 50 8.85 3.28 -6.23
CA LEU A 50 8.28 2.13 -5.55
C LEU A 50 6.76 2.23 -5.57
N LEU A 51 6.11 1.07 -5.59
CA LEU A 51 4.67 0.94 -5.46
C LEU A 51 4.36 0.13 -4.20
N SER A 52 3.54 0.69 -3.32
CA SER A 52 2.91 -0.06 -2.24
C SER A 52 1.47 -0.33 -2.65
N LEU A 53 1.14 -1.60 -2.78
CA LEU A 53 -0.21 -2.04 -3.15
C LEU A 53 -0.81 -2.80 -1.98
N SER A 54 -1.89 -2.27 -1.41
CA SER A 54 -2.57 -2.91 -0.30
C SER A 54 -4.05 -3.05 -0.58
N PHE A 55 -4.66 -4.06 0.04
CA PHE A 55 -6.08 -4.35 -0.11
C PHE A 55 -6.74 -4.40 1.25
N PHE A 56 -7.94 -3.82 1.33
CA PHE A 56 -8.74 -3.76 2.54
C PHE A 56 -10.17 -4.17 2.20
N ARG A 57 -10.86 -4.71 3.18
CA ARG A 57 -12.26 -5.10 3.02
C ARG A 57 -13.16 -3.90 2.68
N ASP A 58 -12.94 -2.77 3.36
CA ASP A 58 -13.77 -1.58 3.25
C ASP A 58 -13.00 -0.31 3.63
N GLU A 59 -13.65 0.84 3.46
CA GLU A 59 -13.05 2.13 3.78
C GLU A 59 -12.89 2.35 5.29
N ALA A 60 -13.68 1.69 6.12
CA ALA A 60 -13.55 1.79 7.57
C ALA A 60 -12.20 1.22 8.03
N ALA A 61 -11.75 0.13 7.42
CA ALA A 61 -10.42 -0.44 7.69
C ALA A 61 -9.31 0.53 7.28
N ILE A 62 -9.45 1.19 6.14
CA ILE A 62 -8.50 2.20 5.67
C ILE A 62 -8.45 3.40 6.62
N ALA A 63 -9.60 3.82 7.14
CA ALA A 63 -9.66 4.92 8.10
C ALA A 63 -8.89 4.59 9.39
N GLN A 64 -8.99 3.34 9.87
CA GLN A 64 -8.21 2.88 11.01
C GLN A 64 -6.71 2.96 10.71
N TRP A 65 -6.30 2.54 9.51
CA TRP A 65 -4.91 2.59 9.09
C TRP A 65 -4.39 4.02 9.06
N ARG A 66 -5.16 4.97 8.49
CA ARG A 66 -4.78 6.38 8.47
C ARG A 66 -4.57 6.96 9.86
N THR A 67 -5.42 6.55 10.81
CA THR A 67 -5.29 6.98 12.20
C THR A 67 -4.00 6.48 12.82
N LEU A 68 -3.65 5.21 12.59
CA LEU A 68 -2.40 4.63 13.08
C LEU A 68 -1.18 5.28 12.45
N GLU A 69 -1.20 5.52 11.15
CA GLU A 69 -0.11 6.22 10.45
C GLU A 69 0.09 7.62 10.99
N ALA A 70 -0.99 8.39 11.16
CA ALA A 70 -0.93 9.74 11.67
C ALA A 70 -0.37 9.77 13.10
N HIS A 71 -0.79 8.82 13.94
CA HIS A 71 -0.29 8.70 15.30
C HIS A 71 1.21 8.40 15.32
N ARG A 72 1.66 7.47 14.48
CA ARG A 72 3.08 7.12 14.38
C ARG A 72 3.91 8.28 13.82
N ALA A 73 3.38 8.98 12.82
CA ALA A 73 4.05 10.16 12.27
C ALA A 73 4.19 11.26 13.32
N ALA A 74 3.17 11.48 14.13
CA ALA A 74 3.21 12.44 15.22
C ALA A 74 4.24 12.05 16.28
N GLN A 75 4.32 10.76 16.63
CA GLN A 75 5.34 10.28 17.56
C GLN A 75 6.76 10.47 17.01
N ALA A 76 6.96 10.18 15.73
CA ALA A 76 8.26 10.37 15.09
C ALA A 76 8.65 11.85 15.03
N ALA A 77 7.70 12.74 14.70
CA ALA A 77 7.92 14.18 14.66
C ALA A 77 8.23 14.75 16.05
N GLY A 78 7.65 14.19 17.11
CA GLY A 78 7.93 14.59 18.48
C GLY A 78 9.34 14.26 18.94
N ARG A 79 10.05 13.38 18.24
CA ARG A 79 11.41 12.97 18.55
C ARG A 79 12.48 13.75 17.77
N GLY A 80 12.08 14.54 16.78
CA GLY A 80 13.01 15.33 15.99
C GLY A 80 12.24 16.23 15.04
N ARG A 81 12.29 17.54 15.31
CA ARG A 81 11.64 18.55 14.45
C ARG A 81 12.24 18.59 13.05
N ASP A 82 13.46 18.05 12.89
CA ASP A 82 14.23 18.14 11.67
C ASP A 82 14.39 16.77 10.99
N ALA A 83 13.42 15.85 11.19
CA ALA A 83 13.43 14.60 10.45
C ALA A 83 13.44 14.93 8.95
N PRO A 84 14.47 14.48 8.20
CA PRO A 84 14.55 14.79 6.78
C PRO A 84 13.31 14.26 6.06
N ALA A 85 12.85 14.99 5.06
CA ALA A 85 11.77 14.53 4.20
C ALA A 85 12.16 13.17 3.60
N LEU A 86 11.21 12.23 3.57
CA LEU A 86 11.45 10.90 3.04
C LEU A 86 11.22 10.81 1.54
N PHE A 87 10.33 11.67 1.02
CA PHE A 87 9.83 11.54 -0.34
C PHE A 87 10.18 12.76 -1.19
N ALA A 88 10.61 12.50 -2.43
CA ALA A 88 10.66 13.53 -3.47
C ALA A 88 9.27 13.77 -4.05
N ASP A 89 8.46 12.72 -4.16
CA ASP A 89 7.10 12.79 -4.71
C ASP A 89 6.32 11.54 -4.30
N TYR A 90 5.00 11.65 -4.31
CA TYR A 90 4.13 10.49 -4.15
C TYR A 90 2.76 10.75 -4.78
N ARG A 91 2.07 9.66 -5.11
CA ARG A 91 0.67 9.70 -5.52
C ARG A 91 -0.09 8.56 -4.87
N LEU A 92 -1.22 8.90 -4.26
CA LEU A 92 -2.08 7.93 -3.59
C LEU A 92 -3.42 7.85 -4.31
N ARG A 93 -3.82 6.61 -4.64
CA ARG A 93 -5.15 6.35 -5.18
C ARG A 93 -5.83 5.30 -4.33
N ILE A 94 -7.10 5.51 -4.07
CA ILE A 94 -7.96 4.54 -3.40
C ILE A 94 -9.04 4.15 -4.41
N ALA A 95 -9.16 2.87 -4.71
CA ALA A 95 -10.00 2.38 -5.79
C ALA A 95 -10.79 1.16 -5.36
N GLY A 96 -12.06 1.11 -5.75
CA GLY A 96 -12.87 -0.09 -5.56
C GLY A 96 -12.44 -1.18 -6.55
N VAL A 97 -12.28 -2.40 -6.05
CA VAL A 97 -11.98 -3.55 -6.91
C VAL A 97 -13.27 -4.07 -7.51
N VAL A 98 -13.41 -3.97 -8.82
CA VAL A 98 -14.60 -4.39 -9.54
C VAL A 98 -14.65 -5.91 -9.67
N ARG A 99 -13.52 -6.52 -9.99
CA ARG A 99 -13.38 -7.98 -10.10
C ARG A 99 -12.01 -8.38 -9.61
N ASP A 100 -11.95 -9.55 -9.00
CA ASP A 100 -10.70 -10.14 -8.54
C ASP A 100 -10.72 -11.62 -8.93
N TYR A 101 -9.88 -11.99 -9.88
CA TYR A 101 -9.77 -13.38 -10.34
C TYR A 101 -8.35 -13.65 -10.80
N GLY A 102 -7.98 -14.91 -10.80
CA GLY A 102 -6.68 -15.36 -11.22
C GLY A 102 -6.77 -16.59 -12.11
N MET A 103 -5.64 -17.21 -12.40
CA MET A 103 -5.59 -18.41 -13.20
C MET A 103 -6.37 -19.56 -12.55
N HIS A 104 -6.33 -19.65 -11.23
CA HIS A 104 -6.92 -20.77 -10.48
C HIS A 104 -8.15 -20.37 -9.65
N GLU A 105 -8.41 -19.08 -9.50
CA GLU A 105 -9.56 -18.53 -8.80
C GLU A 105 -10.41 -17.75 -9.80
N ARG A 106 -11.39 -18.45 -10.38
CA ARG A 106 -12.12 -17.96 -11.54
C ARG A 106 -13.56 -17.50 -11.26
N ALA A 107 -13.96 -17.44 -9.98
CA ALA A 107 -15.36 -17.14 -9.63
C ALA A 107 -15.85 -15.81 -10.19
N GLU A 108 -15.00 -14.79 -10.20
CA GLU A 108 -15.36 -13.45 -10.68
C GLU A 108 -14.93 -13.19 -12.13
N ALA A 109 -14.36 -14.19 -12.81
CA ALA A 109 -13.93 -14.03 -14.19
C ALA A 109 -15.12 -13.76 -15.10
N PRO A 110 -15.01 -12.83 -16.06
CA PRO A 110 -16.10 -12.59 -17.02
C PRO A 110 -16.37 -13.84 -17.87
N ALA A 111 -17.59 -13.96 -18.38
CA ALA A 111 -17.99 -15.13 -19.13
C ALA A 111 -17.09 -15.43 -20.36
N ASP A 112 -16.69 -14.40 -21.08
CA ASP A 112 -15.80 -14.53 -22.22
C ASP A 112 -14.42 -15.07 -21.81
N SER A 113 -13.88 -14.59 -20.68
CA SER A 113 -12.61 -15.08 -20.15
C SER A 113 -12.71 -16.54 -19.69
N ARG A 114 -13.87 -16.92 -19.09
CA ARG A 114 -14.10 -18.31 -18.68
C ARG A 114 -14.15 -19.27 -19.86
N GLN A 115 -14.73 -18.84 -20.97
CA GLN A 115 -14.82 -19.65 -22.18
C GLN A 115 -13.46 -19.94 -22.82
N ILE A 116 -12.57 -18.95 -22.74
CA ILE A 116 -11.24 -19.04 -23.38
C ILE A 116 -10.22 -19.73 -22.47
N ASN A 117 -10.23 -19.44 -21.18
CA ASN A 117 -9.18 -19.83 -20.25
C ASN A 117 -9.61 -20.87 -19.22
N GLY A 118 -10.79 -21.38 -19.37
CA GLY A 118 -11.33 -22.35 -18.43
C GLY A 118 -11.92 -21.72 -17.22
#